data_de171b3ac3197723dbdd340f7215633f
#
_entry.id   de171b3ac3197723dbdd340f7215633f
#
_cell.length_a   1.000
_cell.length_b   1.000
_cell.length_c   1.000
_cell.angle_alpha   90.00
_cell.angle_beta   90.00
_cell.angle_gamma   90.00
#
_symmetry.space_group_name_H-M   'P 1'
#
loop_
_entity.id
_entity.type
_entity.pdbx_description
1 polymer ?
#
loop_
_entity_poly.entity_id
_entity_poly.type
_entity_poly.pdbx_seq_one_letter_code
_entity_poly.pdbx_strand_id
1 'polypeptide(L)'
;MKFNIKKVAAAFLSVAMLTTGSAQLSVFAQQTLKYEAENGTLGGSAYIQTDSSASGSRSVSFSDSSCTWSQTVTVSESGYYKIKLYSRGEGSNKINNLSVNGSNAGTFSSANGSAYKESTVNGIYLKKGARKALISCPMCAIISKRVRTLSK
;
A
#
# COMPACT_ATOMS: atom_id res chain seq x y z
N MET A 1 66.38 36.55 -17.41
CA MET A 1 65.74 35.39 -16.77
C MET A 1 64.90 34.69 -17.85
N LYS A 2 65.34 33.55 -18.40
CA LYS A 2 64.64 32.84 -19.49
C LYS A 2 63.79 31.79 -18.92
N PHE A 3 62.45 31.98 -19.01
CA PHE A 3 61.50 30.99 -18.58
C PHE A 3 61.44 29.84 -19.56
N ASN A 4 61.68 28.65 -19.11
CA ASN A 4 61.79 27.44 -19.92
C ASN A 4 60.42 26.75 -20.00
N ILE A 5 59.67 27.04 -21.08
CA ILE A 5 58.30 26.58 -21.35
C ILE A 5 58.25 25.08 -21.79
N LYS A 6 59.33 24.34 -21.66
CA LYS A 6 59.37 22.96 -22.16
C LYS A 6 58.92 21.86 -21.21
N LYS A 7 58.32 22.19 -20.07
CA LYS A 7 57.92 21.18 -19.08
C LYS A 7 56.41 21.15 -18.75
N VAL A 8 55.55 21.81 -19.50
CA VAL A 8 54.11 21.82 -19.24
C VAL A 8 53.31 21.00 -20.28
N ALA A 9 53.99 20.39 -21.25
CA ALA A 9 53.29 19.68 -22.34
C ALA A 9 53.16 18.17 -22.13
N ALA A 10 53.27 17.66 -20.91
CA ALA A 10 53.24 16.22 -20.66
C ALA A 10 52.21 15.79 -19.58
N ALA A 11 51.16 16.54 -19.42
CA ALA A 11 50.12 16.19 -18.44
C ALA A 11 48.71 16.20 -19.05
N PHE A 12 48.55 16.11 -20.35
CA PHE A 12 47.34 15.65 -20.98
C PHE A 12 47.41 14.14 -21.15
N LEU A 13 47.50 13.43 -20.02
CA LEU A 13 47.12 12.05 -19.98
C LEU A 13 45.62 12.04 -20.18
N SER A 14 45.21 11.69 -21.39
CA SER A 14 43.85 11.35 -21.71
C SER A 14 43.34 10.34 -20.68
N VAL A 15 42.64 10.85 -19.68
CA VAL A 15 41.67 10.05 -18.95
C VAL A 15 40.62 9.72 -19.98
N ALA A 16 40.82 8.61 -20.70
CA ALA A 16 39.72 7.92 -21.32
C ALA A 16 38.77 7.63 -20.17
N MET A 17 37.78 8.49 -20.00
CA MET A 17 36.61 8.14 -19.21
C MET A 17 36.02 6.93 -19.91
N LEU A 18 36.36 5.75 -19.39
CA LEU A 18 35.42 4.66 -19.47
C LEU A 18 34.11 5.21 -18.88
N THR A 19 33.24 5.65 -19.74
CA THR A 19 31.83 5.71 -19.43
C THR A 19 31.40 4.26 -19.31
N THR A 20 31.77 3.61 -18.20
CA THR A 20 31.04 2.49 -17.70
C THR A 20 29.65 3.04 -17.56
N GLY A 21 28.76 2.65 -18.47
CA GLY A 21 27.38 2.96 -18.39
C GLY A 21 26.96 2.53 -16.99
N SER A 22 26.91 3.48 -16.07
CA SER A 22 26.28 3.30 -14.79
C SER A 22 24.83 2.98 -15.15
N ALA A 23 24.52 1.69 -15.18
CA ALA A 23 23.14 1.28 -15.14
C ALA A 23 22.58 2.03 -13.94
N GLN A 24 21.87 3.11 -14.20
CA GLN A 24 21.11 3.79 -13.17
C GLN A 24 20.10 2.75 -12.71
N LEU A 25 20.42 2.08 -11.61
CA LEU A 25 19.44 1.34 -10.86
C LEU A 25 18.42 2.39 -10.46
N SER A 26 17.37 2.52 -11.24
CA SER A 26 16.22 3.30 -10.87
C SER A 26 15.70 2.68 -9.58
N VAL A 27 16.11 3.24 -8.46
CA VAL A 27 15.50 2.94 -7.17
C VAL A 27 14.09 3.51 -7.32
N PHE A 28 13.17 2.67 -7.78
CA PHE A 28 11.77 3.02 -7.78
C PHE A 28 11.39 3.27 -6.33
N ALA A 29 11.18 4.53 -6.00
CA ALA A 29 10.69 4.89 -4.68
C ALA A 29 9.40 4.10 -4.44
N GLN A 30 9.41 3.29 -3.40
CA GLN A 30 8.26 2.46 -3.04
C GLN A 30 7.08 3.39 -2.72
N GLN A 31 6.16 3.52 -3.65
CA GLN A 31 4.98 4.35 -3.47
C GLN A 31 4.07 3.72 -2.41
N THR A 32 3.88 4.40 -1.29
CA THR A 32 2.90 4.04 -0.28
C THR A 32 1.67 4.92 -0.44
N LEU A 33 0.55 4.33 -0.82
CA LEU A 33 -0.75 5.00 -0.87
C LEU A 33 -1.52 4.69 0.41
N LYS A 34 -2.16 5.70 0.95
CA LYS A 34 -2.94 5.61 2.18
C LYS A 34 -4.39 6.00 1.91
N TYR A 35 -5.31 5.17 2.36
CA TYR A 35 -6.74 5.42 2.29
C TYR A 35 -7.34 5.26 3.68
N GLU A 36 -8.20 6.16 4.08
CA GLU A 36 -8.97 6.04 5.32
C GLU A 36 -10.26 5.27 5.03
N ALA A 37 -10.63 4.36 5.93
CA ALA A 37 -11.74 3.44 5.68
C ALA A 37 -13.10 4.17 5.55
N GLU A 38 -13.30 5.24 6.30
CA GLU A 38 -14.53 6.05 6.27
C GLU A 38 -14.76 6.78 4.95
N ASN A 39 -13.73 6.88 4.10
CA ASN A 39 -13.84 7.48 2.76
C ASN A 39 -14.22 6.45 1.68
N GLY A 40 -14.39 5.20 2.06
CA GLY A 40 -14.84 4.14 1.15
C GLY A 40 -16.34 4.10 0.98
N THR A 41 -16.81 3.27 0.06
CA THR A 41 -18.23 3.00 -0.14
C THR A 41 -18.64 1.81 0.73
N LEU A 42 -19.66 2.01 1.53
CA LEU A 42 -20.25 1.00 2.42
C LEU A 42 -21.39 0.27 1.73
N GLY A 43 -21.60 -0.98 2.08
CA GLY A 43 -22.74 -1.79 1.65
C GLY A 43 -23.23 -2.72 2.76
N GLY A 44 -24.46 -3.21 2.63
CA GLY A 44 -25.12 -3.98 3.66
C GLY A 44 -25.33 -3.16 4.92
N SER A 45 -25.16 -3.77 6.08
CA SER A 45 -25.29 -3.13 7.40
C SER A 45 -24.00 -2.47 7.91
N ALA A 46 -23.01 -2.22 7.03
CA ALA A 46 -21.79 -1.52 7.41
C ALA A 46 -22.06 -0.04 7.72
N TYR A 47 -21.41 0.49 8.75
CA TYR A 47 -21.59 1.89 9.15
C TYR A 47 -20.30 2.50 9.68
N ILE A 48 -20.25 3.84 9.67
CA ILE A 48 -19.14 4.61 10.25
C ILE A 48 -19.46 4.90 11.70
N GLN A 49 -18.48 4.69 12.58
CA GLN A 49 -18.59 5.04 14.00
C GLN A 49 -17.42 5.93 14.45
N THR A 50 -17.64 6.68 15.53
CA THR A 50 -16.57 7.41 16.22
C THR A 50 -15.77 6.42 17.05
N ASP A 51 -14.45 6.48 16.91
CA ASP A 51 -13.50 5.64 17.62
C ASP A 51 -12.17 6.39 17.80
N SER A 52 -11.92 6.87 19.01
CA SER A 52 -10.73 7.67 19.31
C SER A 52 -9.42 6.90 19.13
N SER A 53 -9.45 5.57 19.10
CA SER A 53 -8.28 4.73 18.83
C SER A 53 -7.99 4.57 17.33
N ALA A 54 -8.93 4.97 16.49
CA ALA A 54 -8.80 4.92 15.04
C ALA A 54 -8.10 6.16 14.45
N SER A 55 -7.64 6.06 13.21
CA SER A 55 -7.15 7.20 12.44
C SER A 55 -8.31 8.17 12.18
N GLY A 56 -8.08 9.46 12.37
CA GLY A 56 -9.15 10.45 12.21
C GLY A 56 -10.30 10.29 13.19
N SER A 57 -10.13 9.49 14.27
CA SER A 57 -11.15 9.17 15.26
C SER A 57 -12.43 8.57 14.66
N ARG A 58 -12.32 7.88 13.53
CA ARG A 58 -13.44 7.22 12.84
C ARG A 58 -13.05 5.84 12.36
N SER A 59 -13.99 4.94 12.31
CA SER A 59 -13.82 3.57 11.81
C SER A 59 -15.07 3.08 11.10
N VAL A 60 -14.90 2.06 10.26
CA VAL A 60 -16.01 1.35 9.65
C VAL A 60 -16.28 0.09 10.45
N SER A 61 -17.51 -0.09 10.89
CA SER A 61 -17.98 -1.27 11.60
C SER A 61 -18.78 -2.17 10.68
N PHE A 62 -18.54 -3.47 10.81
CA PHE A 62 -19.27 -4.54 10.15
C PHE A 62 -20.09 -5.28 11.19
N SER A 63 -21.41 -5.13 11.16
CA SER A 63 -22.32 -5.72 12.13
C SER A 63 -22.74 -7.16 11.81
N ASP A 64 -22.74 -7.50 10.52
CA ASP A 64 -23.16 -8.83 10.04
C ASP A 64 -22.43 -9.25 8.75
N SER A 65 -22.77 -10.42 8.23
CA SER A 65 -22.15 -11.00 7.03
C SER A 65 -22.56 -10.31 5.72
N SER A 66 -23.56 -9.43 5.72
CA SER A 66 -23.94 -8.65 4.53
C SER A 66 -23.03 -7.44 4.30
N CYS A 67 -22.24 -7.08 5.33
CA CYS A 67 -21.40 -5.90 5.29
C CYS A 67 -20.32 -5.99 4.23
N THR A 68 -20.19 -4.90 3.47
CA THR A 68 -19.13 -4.71 2.51
C THR A 68 -18.54 -3.32 2.63
N TRP A 69 -17.29 -3.21 2.24
CA TRP A 69 -16.59 -1.94 2.09
C TRP A 69 -15.79 -1.97 0.81
N SER A 70 -15.82 -0.91 0.04
CA SER A 70 -15.02 -0.81 -1.16
C SER A 70 -14.33 0.53 -1.31
N GLN A 71 -13.13 0.50 -1.88
CA GLN A 71 -12.32 1.67 -2.15
C GLN A 71 -11.70 1.57 -3.54
N THR A 72 -11.74 2.66 -4.28
CA THR A 72 -10.96 2.77 -5.52
C THR A 72 -9.51 3.13 -5.18
N VAL A 73 -8.60 2.28 -5.59
CA VAL A 73 -7.16 2.46 -5.44
C VAL A 73 -6.57 2.79 -6.80
N THR A 74 -5.79 3.86 -6.89
CA THR A 74 -5.13 4.26 -8.13
C THR A 74 -3.63 4.03 -8.01
N VAL A 75 -3.07 3.22 -8.92
CA VAL A 75 -1.64 2.96 -8.97
C VAL A 75 -1.03 3.57 -10.24
N SER A 76 0.17 4.16 -10.09
CA SER A 76 0.89 4.80 -11.19
C SER A 76 1.54 3.80 -12.15
N GLU A 77 1.79 2.58 -11.69
CA GLU A 77 2.44 1.52 -12.45
C GLU A 77 1.74 0.18 -12.24
N SER A 78 1.82 -0.70 -13.27
CA SER A 78 1.39 -2.08 -13.13
C SER A 78 2.42 -2.88 -12.36
N GLY A 79 1.98 -3.77 -11.48
CA GLY A 79 2.90 -4.61 -10.70
C GLY A 79 2.21 -5.37 -9.57
N TYR A 80 3.02 -6.04 -8.78
CA TYR A 80 2.55 -6.75 -7.59
C TYR A 80 2.62 -5.83 -6.37
N TYR A 81 1.53 -5.80 -5.62
CA TYR A 81 1.34 -4.93 -4.47
C TYR A 81 1.06 -5.73 -3.20
N LYS A 82 1.33 -5.10 -2.08
CA LYS A 82 0.88 -5.55 -0.75
C LYS A 82 -0.24 -4.62 -0.31
N ILE A 83 -1.33 -5.18 0.15
CA ILE A 83 -2.40 -4.42 0.81
C ILE A 83 -2.30 -4.65 2.31
N LYS A 84 -2.11 -3.57 3.06
CA LYS A 84 -2.08 -3.56 4.51
C LYS A 84 -3.38 -2.99 5.05
N LEU A 85 -4.00 -3.72 5.93
CA LEU A 85 -5.29 -3.42 6.53
C LEU A 85 -5.12 -3.34 8.04
N TYR A 86 -5.63 -2.28 8.64
CA TYR A 86 -5.68 -2.16 10.10
C TYR A 86 -7.10 -2.43 10.56
N SER A 87 -7.28 -3.49 11.33
CA SER A 87 -8.58 -3.94 11.77
C SER A 87 -8.50 -4.57 13.15
N ARG A 88 -9.64 -4.68 13.80
CA ARG A 88 -9.83 -5.45 15.02
C ARG A 88 -11.11 -6.29 14.92
N GLY A 89 -11.15 -7.41 15.60
CA GLY A 89 -12.35 -8.23 15.77
C GLY A 89 -12.95 -7.99 17.14
N GLU A 90 -14.27 -7.96 17.23
CA GLU A 90 -14.98 -7.93 18.49
C GLU A 90 -15.47 -9.32 18.86
N GLY A 91 -15.19 -9.73 20.10
CA GLY A 91 -15.61 -11.01 20.67
C GLY A 91 -14.83 -12.23 20.17
N SER A 92 -14.27 -12.19 18.96
CA SER A 92 -13.43 -13.26 18.40
C SER A 92 -12.57 -12.76 17.25
N ASN A 93 -11.60 -13.58 16.82
CA ASN A 93 -10.90 -13.34 15.55
C ASN A 93 -11.90 -13.46 14.39
N LYS A 94 -11.79 -12.55 13.42
CA LYS A 94 -12.63 -12.53 12.23
C LYS A 94 -11.78 -12.74 10.98
N ILE A 95 -12.29 -13.49 10.03
CA ILE A 95 -11.68 -13.66 8.71
C ILE A 95 -12.50 -12.87 7.71
N ASN A 96 -11.83 -12.07 6.90
CA ASN A 96 -12.44 -11.22 5.91
C ASN A 96 -11.91 -11.58 4.52
N ASN A 97 -12.75 -11.49 3.51
CA ASN A 97 -12.36 -11.69 2.13
C ASN A 97 -11.95 -10.35 1.49
N LEU A 98 -10.90 -10.39 0.70
CA LEU A 98 -10.47 -9.29 -0.13
C LEU A 98 -10.66 -9.68 -1.60
N SER A 99 -11.30 -8.83 -2.37
CA SER A 99 -11.35 -8.95 -3.83
C SER A 99 -10.87 -7.67 -4.50
N VAL A 100 -10.33 -7.81 -5.70
CA VAL A 100 -9.91 -6.68 -6.53
C VAL A 100 -10.54 -6.82 -7.90
N ASN A 101 -11.29 -5.81 -8.33
CA ASN A 101 -12.07 -5.82 -9.59
C ASN A 101 -12.96 -7.08 -9.73
N GLY A 102 -13.55 -7.54 -8.63
CA GLY A 102 -14.42 -8.71 -8.59
C GLY A 102 -13.71 -10.06 -8.52
N SER A 103 -12.38 -10.10 -8.61
CA SER A 103 -11.60 -11.34 -8.46
C SER A 103 -11.11 -11.48 -7.02
N ASN A 104 -11.15 -12.71 -6.49
CA ASN A 104 -10.62 -13.01 -5.17
C ASN A 104 -9.12 -12.68 -5.13
N ALA A 105 -8.70 -11.88 -4.15
CA ALA A 105 -7.32 -11.46 -3.92
C ALA A 105 -6.76 -12.02 -2.60
N GLY A 106 -7.55 -12.80 -1.86
CA GLY A 106 -7.14 -13.45 -0.63
C GLY A 106 -8.01 -13.10 0.58
N THR A 107 -7.53 -13.47 1.75
CA THR A 107 -8.20 -13.21 3.03
C THR A 107 -7.26 -12.52 3.99
N PHE A 108 -7.82 -11.83 4.98
CA PHE A 108 -7.07 -11.29 6.11
C PHE A 108 -7.82 -11.52 7.42
N SER A 109 -7.07 -11.59 8.52
CA SER A 109 -7.63 -11.79 9.85
C SER A 109 -7.69 -10.46 10.60
N SER A 110 -8.82 -10.18 11.23
CA SER A 110 -8.98 -9.14 12.24
C SER A 110 -8.87 -9.79 13.61
N ALA A 111 -7.77 -9.56 14.31
CA ALA A 111 -7.53 -10.16 15.61
C ALA A 111 -8.51 -9.62 16.66
N ASN A 112 -9.01 -10.49 17.52
CA ASN A 112 -9.83 -10.10 18.66
C ASN A 112 -9.08 -9.13 19.59
N GLY A 113 -9.79 -8.13 20.08
CA GLY A 113 -9.27 -7.16 21.05
C GLY A 113 -9.61 -5.72 20.71
N SER A 114 -9.25 -4.82 21.64
CA SER A 114 -9.52 -3.38 21.52
C SER A 114 -8.53 -2.63 20.63
N ALA A 115 -7.35 -3.20 20.39
CA ALA A 115 -6.31 -2.55 19.58
C ALA A 115 -6.42 -2.96 18.10
N TYR A 116 -6.28 -1.97 17.21
CA TYR A 116 -6.14 -2.23 15.78
C TYR A 116 -4.80 -2.89 15.47
N LYS A 117 -4.86 -3.98 14.71
CA LYS A 117 -3.66 -4.70 14.25
C LYS A 117 -3.57 -4.67 12.72
N GLU A 118 -2.34 -4.65 12.25
CA GLU A 118 -2.05 -4.74 10.82
C GLU A 118 -2.18 -6.18 10.34
N SER A 119 -2.91 -6.36 9.25
CA SER A 119 -2.91 -7.58 8.45
C SER A 119 -2.43 -7.24 7.05
N THR A 120 -1.66 -8.12 6.43
CA THR A 120 -1.08 -7.91 5.10
C THR A 120 -1.53 -9.01 4.16
N VAL A 121 -2.05 -8.60 2.99
CA VAL A 121 -2.28 -9.48 1.84
C VAL A 121 -1.26 -9.15 0.77
N ASN A 122 -0.46 -10.14 0.38
CA ASN A 122 0.66 -9.97 -0.55
C ASN A 122 0.31 -10.48 -1.96
N GLY A 123 1.13 -10.11 -2.95
CA GLY A 123 1.08 -10.69 -4.29
C GLY A 123 -0.12 -10.28 -5.12
N ILE A 124 -0.73 -9.12 -4.84
CA ILE A 124 -1.90 -8.63 -5.56
C ILE A 124 -1.43 -7.90 -6.81
N TYR A 125 -1.72 -8.45 -7.99
CA TYR A 125 -1.38 -7.79 -9.23
C TYR A 125 -2.39 -6.67 -9.55
N LEU A 126 -1.88 -5.43 -9.65
CA LEU A 126 -2.66 -4.26 -10.05
C LEU A 126 -2.11 -3.72 -11.37
N LYS A 127 -2.99 -3.48 -12.34
CA LYS A 127 -2.65 -2.73 -13.55
C LYS A 127 -2.66 -1.24 -13.23
N LYS A 128 -1.83 -0.46 -13.91
CA LYS A 128 -1.84 1.00 -13.87
C LYS A 128 -3.27 1.55 -14.00
N GLY A 129 -3.57 2.57 -13.23
CA GLY A 129 -4.87 3.24 -13.17
C GLY A 129 -5.72 2.84 -11.96
N ALA A 130 -6.99 3.20 -11.98
CA ALA A 130 -7.93 2.95 -10.89
C ALA A 130 -8.35 1.47 -10.81
N ARG A 131 -8.37 0.90 -9.60
CA ARG A 131 -8.81 -0.46 -9.31
C ARG A 131 -9.71 -0.44 -8.08
N LYS A 132 -10.82 -1.14 -8.15
CA LYS A 132 -11.74 -1.26 -7.03
C LYS A 132 -11.30 -2.42 -6.15
N ALA A 133 -10.85 -2.12 -4.93
CA ALA A 133 -10.70 -3.10 -3.87
C ALA A 133 -12.03 -3.22 -3.12
N LEU A 134 -12.48 -4.43 -2.89
CA LEU A 134 -13.71 -4.72 -2.13
C LEU A 134 -13.34 -5.65 -0.98
N ILE A 135 -13.79 -5.30 0.21
CA ILE A 135 -13.73 -6.16 1.38
C ILE A 135 -15.15 -6.59 1.70
N SER A 136 -15.34 -7.89 1.82
CA SER A 136 -16.57 -8.47 2.33
C SER A 136 -16.27 -9.31 3.54
N CYS A 137 -17.14 -9.25 4.51
CA CYS A 137 -16.97 -9.96 5.78
C CYS A 137 -18.00 -11.09 5.89
N PRO A 138 -17.58 -12.36 5.85
CA PRO A 138 -18.48 -13.45 6.27
C PRO A 138 -18.69 -13.48 7.79
N MET A 139 -17.86 -12.73 8.55
CA MET A 139 -17.94 -12.62 10.01
C MET A 139 -17.49 -11.21 10.42
N CYS A 140 -18.33 -10.51 11.19
CA CYS A 140 -18.16 -9.09 11.53
C CYS A 140 -16.75 -8.68 12.00
N ALA A 141 -16.22 -7.62 11.41
CA ALA A 141 -14.98 -7.00 11.81
C ALA A 141 -15.09 -5.47 11.79
N ILE A 142 -14.33 -4.80 12.63
CA ILE A 142 -14.19 -3.36 12.58
C ILE A 142 -12.92 -3.05 11.77
N ILE A 143 -13.08 -2.33 10.67
CA ILE A 143 -11.97 -1.87 9.86
C ILE A 143 -11.70 -0.43 10.20
N SER A 144 -10.56 -0.18 10.77
CA SER A 144 -10.03 1.16 10.96
C SER A 144 -8.67 1.24 10.30
N LYS A 145 -8.43 2.34 9.63
CA LYS A 145 -7.10 2.78 9.28
C LYS A 145 -6.36 2.04 8.14
N ARG A 146 -6.11 2.80 7.08
CA ARG A 146 -5.00 2.63 6.13
C ARG A 146 -4.92 1.33 5.35
N VAL A 147 -5.59 1.30 4.22
CA VAL A 147 -5.08 0.46 3.13
C VAL A 147 -3.78 1.10 2.64
N ARG A 148 -2.64 0.51 2.97
CA ARG A 148 -1.35 0.86 2.36
C ARG A 148 -1.08 -0.12 1.24
N THR A 149 -1.06 0.37 0.02
CA THR A 149 -0.53 -0.39 -1.10
C THR A 149 0.96 -0.12 -1.19
N LEU A 150 1.76 -1.15 -1.07
CA LEU A 150 3.20 -1.06 -1.27
C LEU A 150 3.53 -1.70 -2.60
N SER A 151 4.24 -0.98 -3.49
CA SER A 151 4.76 -1.55 -4.72
C SER A 151 6.00 -2.39 -4.45
N LYS A 152 6.18 -3.42 -5.29
CA LYS A 152 7.35 -4.30 -5.56
C LYS A 152 8.24 -4.68 -4.40
#